data_817220aab1ef32ab7b71657f6281d37e
#
_entry.id   817220aab1ef32ab7b71657f6281d37e
#
_cell.length_a   1.000
_cell.length_b   1.000
_cell.length_c   1.000
_cell.angle_alpha   90.00
_cell.angle_beta   90.00
_cell.angle_gamma   90.00
#
_symmetry.space_group_name_H-M   'P 1'
#
loop_
_entity.id
_entity.type
_entity.pdbx_description
1 polymer ?
#
loop_
_entity_poly.entity_id
_entity_poly.type
_entity_poly.pdbx_seq_one_letter_code
_entity_poly.pdbx_strand_id
1 'polypeptide(L)'
;MTVSIIGIGLMGQALGERLLDQQQPLIVFNRSSDKTVKLAQQGASIASSAQQAVSDSEICLLFLSDATAINSVLDTIKPDCFNGKIIIQMGTIAPNESRGISDRLTALGGRYLECPVLGSLPEARAGPLILMAAGDRADFD
;
A
#
# COMPACT_ATOMS: atom_id res chain seq x y z
N MET A 1 -0.92 -10.16 -11.88
CA MET A 1 -0.72 -8.80 -11.32
C MET A 1 -0.08 -8.93 -9.94
N THR A 2 0.92 -8.14 -9.65
CA THR A 2 1.63 -8.16 -8.37
C THR A 2 1.22 -6.97 -7.51
N VAL A 3 0.94 -7.24 -6.23
CA VAL A 3 0.59 -6.21 -5.24
C VAL A 3 1.76 -6.07 -4.26
N SER A 4 2.05 -4.86 -3.85
CA SER A 4 3.00 -4.62 -2.75
C SER A 4 2.28 -3.96 -1.56
N ILE A 5 2.82 -4.20 -0.36
CA ILE A 5 2.39 -3.53 0.86
C ILE A 5 3.60 -2.85 1.48
N ILE A 6 3.49 -1.56 1.73
CA ILE A 6 4.47 -0.78 2.48
C ILE A 6 3.83 -0.41 3.82
N GLY A 7 4.47 -0.80 4.90
CA GLY A 7 3.96 -0.59 6.25
C GLY A 7 3.31 -1.87 6.81
N ILE A 8 4.10 -2.68 7.49
CA ILE A 8 3.63 -3.95 8.05
C ILE A 8 3.38 -3.78 9.56
N GLY A 9 2.33 -3.02 9.86
CA GLY A 9 1.72 -2.99 11.18
C GLY A 9 0.65 -4.08 11.29
N LEU A 10 -0.25 -3.95 12.27
CA LEU A 10 -1.28 -4.96 12.50
C LEU A 10 -2.21 -5.16 11.29
N MET A 11 -2.69 -4.06 10.70
CA MET A 11 -3.60 -4.13 9.55
C MET A 11 -2.89 -4.55 8.27
N GLY A 12 -1.68 -4.06 8.04
CA GLY A 12 -0.87 -4.47 6.88
C GLY A 12 -0.55 -5.95 6.93
N GLN A 13 -0.21 -6.47 8.11
CA GLN A 13 0.02 -7.90 8.32
C GLN A 13 -1.24 -8.71 8.03
N ALA A 14 -2.39 -8.30 8.58
CA ALA A 14 -3.64 -9.04 8.43
C ALA A 14 -4.10 -9.07 6.97
N LEU A 15 -4.02 -7.95 6.26
CA LEU A 15 -4.38 -7.91 4.84
C LEU A 15 -3.38 -8.69 3.99
N GLY A 16 -2.09 -8.62 4.32
CA GLY A 16 -1.07 -9.42 3.64
C GLY A 16 -1.35 -10.91 3.74
N GLU A 17 -1.69 -11.39 4.93
CA GLU A 17 -2.09 -12.78 5.14
C GLU A 17 -3.30 -13.15 4.28
N ARG A 18 -4.31 -12.27 4.22
CA ARG A 18 -5.50 -12.51 3.40
C ARG A 18 -5.19 -12.60 1.91
N LEU A 19 -4.33 -11.71 1.41
CA LEU A 19 -3.91 -11.73 0.00
C LEU A 19 -3.16 -13.02 -0.33
N LEU A 20 -2.28 -13.47 0.55
CA LEU A 20 -1.55 -14.73 0.36
C LEU A 20 -2.49 -15.93 0.37
N ASP A 21 -3.51 -15.95 1.24
CA ASP A 21 -4.53 -17.00 1.27
C ASP A 21 -5.30 -17.08 -0.06
N GLN A 22 -5.44 -15.94 -0.76
CA GLN A 22 -6.06 -15.87 -2.08
C GLN A 22 -5.06 -16.11 -3.21
N GLN A 23 -3.85 -16.56 -2.90
CA GLN A 23 -2.78 -16.84 -3.87
C GLN A 23 -2.37 -15.60 -4.69
N GLN A 24 -2.56 -14.40 -4.14
CA GLN A 24 -2.13 -13.16 -4.77
C GLN A 24 -0.61 -12.99 -4.62
N PRO A 25 0.15 -12.81 -5.71
CA PRO A 25 1.57 -12.48 -5.61
C PRO A 25 1.76 -11.20 -4.80
N LEU A 26 2.54 -11.27 -3.73
CA LEU A 26 2.69 -10.20 -2.76
C LEU A 26 4.15 -9.89 -2.50
N ILE A 27 4.47 -8.59 -2.55
CA ILE A 27 5.77 -8.04 -2.14
C ILE A 27 5.51 -7.20 -0.89
N VAL A 28 6.36 -7.32 0.12
CA VAL A 28 6.22 -6.56 1.36
C VAL A 28 7.48 -5.77 1.67
N PHE A 29 7.31 -4.58 2.23
CA PHE A 29 8.38 -3.76 2.73
C PHE A 29 7.95 -3.06 4.01
N ASN A 30 8.83 -3.08 5.01
CA ASN A 30 8.67 -2.31 6.24
C ASN A 30 10.04 -1.80 6.66
N ARG A 31 10.11 -0.58 7.21
CA ARG A 31 11.38 -0.01 7.68
C ARG A 31 12.06 -0.93 8.69
N SER A 32 11.30 -1.56 9.58
CA SER A 32 11.78 -2.61 10.47
C SER A 32 11.57 -3.97 9.79
N SER A 33 12.63 -4.56 9.27
CA SER A 33 12.55 -5.79 8.46
C SER A 33 12.03 -7.01 9.22
N ASP A 34 12.20 -7.05 10.55
CA ASP A 34 11.67 -8.12 11.40
C ASP A 34 10.14 -8.26 11.27
N LYS A 35 9.42 -7.18 10.97
CA LYS A 35 7.96 -7.22 10.79
C LYS A 35 7.51 -7.89 9.50
N THR A 36 8.41 -8.12 8.55
CA THR A 36 8.09 -8.79 7.29
C THR A 36 8.26 -10.30 7.34
N VAL A 37 8.92 -10.83 8.38
CA VAL A 37 9.33 -12.25 8.46
C VAL A 37 8.13 -13.19 8.37
N LYS A 38 7.05 -12.89 9.08
CA LYS A 38 5.88 -13.77 9.12
C LYS A 38 5.23 -13.90 7.73
N LEU A 39 5.08 -12.79 7.02
CA LEU A 39 4.53 -12.80 5.65
C LEU A 39 5.47 -13.52 4.67
N ALA A 40 6.78 -13.34 4.83
CA ALA A 40 7.76 -14.05 4.02
C ALA A 40 7.67 -15.56 4.20
N GLN A 41 7.47 -16.02 5.43
CA GLN A 41 7.27 -17.44 5.72
C GLN A 41 5.99 -18.01 5.09
N GLN A 42 5.02 -17.16 4.82
CA GLN A 42 3.76 -17.52 4.19
C GLN A 42 3.77 -17.36 2.66
N GLY A 43 4.89 -16.94 2.10
CA GLY A 43 5.08 -16.87 0.65
C GLY A 43 5.25 -15.48 0.05
N ALA A 44 5.23 -14.40 0.84
CA ALA A 44 5.52 -13.07 0.34
C ALA A 44 7.00 -12.89 0.00
N SER A 45 7.28 -12.08 -1.02
CA SER A 45 8.64 -11.62 -1.31
C SER A 45 8.94 -10.38 -0.47
N ILE A 46 10.16 -10.27 0.05
CA ILE A 46 10.58 -9.09 0.80
C ILE A 46 11.35 -8.16 -0.14
N ALA A 47 10.88 -6.90 -0.26
CA ALA A 47 11.63 -5.87 -0.97
C ALA A 47 12.74 -5.32 -0.08
N SER A 48 13.85 -4.96 -0.70
CA SER A 48 14.99 -4.34 0.00
C SER A 48 14.77 -2.85 0.28
N SER A 49 13.81 -2.23 -0.41
CA SER A 49 13.48 -0.82 -0.28
C SER A 49 12.04 -0.57 -0.72
N ALA A 50 11.48 0.58 -0.31
CA ALA A 50 10.19 1.02 -0.81
C ALA A 50 10.21 1.18 -2.33
N GLN A 51 11.31 1.67 -2.89
CA GLN A 51 11.46 1.81 -4.33
C GLN A 51 11.34 0.46 -5.05
N GLN A 52 11.98 -0.58 -4.54
CA GLN A 52 11.85 -1.91 -5.14
C GLN A 52 10.41 -2.41 -5.05
N ALA A 53 9.75 -2.22 -3.90
CA ALA A 53 8.35 -2.65 -3.75
C ALA A 53 7.44 -2.00 -4.79
N VAL A 54 7.57 -0.71 -5.04
CA VAL A 54 6.78 0.01 -6.03
C VAL A 54 7.17 -0.41 -7.45
N SER A 55 8.46 -0.51 -7.75
CA SER A 55 8.94 -0.85 -9.09
C SER A 55 8.47 -2.24 -9.54
N ASP A 56 8.47 -3.20 -8.63
CA ASP A 56 8.20 -4.60 -8.93
C ASP A 56 6.72 -4.98 -8.80
N SER A 57 5.84 -4.02 -8.54
CA SER A 57 4.40 -4.24 -8.43
C SER A 57 3.62 -3.28 -9.31
N GLU A 58 2.37 -3.61 -9.61
CA GLU A 58 1.44 -2.73 -10.32
C GLU A 58 0.62 -1.88 -9.36
N ILE A 59 0.29 -2.46 -8.20
CA ILE A 59 -0.50 -1.81 -7.16
C ILE A 59 0.30 -1.84 -5.86
N CYS A 60 0.41 -0.68 -5.21
CA CYS A 60 1.09 -0.54 -3.93
C CYS A 60 0.11 -0.04 -2.87
N LEU A 61 -0.05 -0.81 -1.80
CA LEU A 61 -0.88 -0.44 -0.65
C LEU A 61 -0.01 0.18 0.44
N LEU A 62 -0.41 1.36 0.93
CA LEU A 62 0.30 2.05 1.99
C LEU A 62 -0.49 1.96 3.30
N PHE A 63 0.14 1.36 4.31
CA PHE A 63 -0.37 1.30 5.69
C PHE A 63 0.58 2.08 6.60
N LEU A 64 0.58 3.40 6.47
CA LEU A 64 1.47 4.29 7.20
C LEU A 64 0.68 5.18 8.15
N SER A 65 1.33 5.67 9.20
CA SER A 65 0.65 6.31 10.33
C SER A 65 0.03 7.67 10.00
N ASP A 66 0.66 8.45 9.13
CA ASP A 66 0.23 9.81 8.81
C ASP A 66 0.82 10.28 7.46
N ALA A 67 0.43 11.48 7.03
CA ALA A 67 0.91 12.06 5.78
C ALA A 67 2.42 12.32 5.79
N THR A 68 2.99 12.65 6.94
CA THR A 68 4.45 12.83 7.08
C THR A 68 5.19 11.54 6.78
N ALA A 69 4.73 10.42 7.34
CA ALA A 69 5.30 9.10 7.07
C ALA A 69 5.16 8.73 5.60
N ILE A 70 4.00 8.99 5.00
CA ILE A 70 3.76 8.71 3.57
C ILE A 70 4.73 9.51 2.71
N ASN A 71 4.83 10.82 2.91
CA ASN A 71 5.73 11.66 2.12
C ASN A 71 7.20 11.28 2.33
N SER A 72 7.58 10.90 3.54
CA SER A 72 8.95 10.43 3.81
C SER A 72 9.28 9.17 3.01
N VAL A 73 8.35 8.24 2.90
CA VAL A 73 8.53 7.03 2.08
C VAL A 73 8.58 7.39 0.60
N LEU A 74 7.68 8.23 0.11
CA LEU A 74 7.65 8.65 -1.30
C LEU A 74 8.95 9.37 -1.70
N ASP A 75 9.54 10.13 -0.78
CA ASP A 75 10.81 10.82 -1.01
C ASP A 75 11.98 9.87 -1.26
N THR A 76 11.90 8.63 -0.82
CA THR A 76 12.94 7.60 -1.05
C THR A 76 12.81 6.89 -2.39
N ILE A 77 11.75 7.17 -3.14
CA ILE A 77 11.43 6.49 -4.41
C ILE A 77 11.72 7.44 -5.56
N LYS A 78 12.45 6.96 -6.57
CA LYS A 78 12.71 7.75 -7.77
C LYS A 78 11.40 8.08 -8.49
N PRO A 79 11.23 9.32 -8.98
CA PRO A 79 9.99 9.75 -9.64
C PRO A 79 9.50 8.82 -10.76
N ASP A 80 10.42 8.30 -11.56
CA ASP A 80 10.10 7.42 -12.70
C ASP A 80 9.41 6.13 -12.29
N CYS A 81 9.63 5.68 -11.04
CA CYS A 81 9.06 4.43 -10.53
C CYS A 81 7.54 4.50 -10.37
N PHE A 82 6.97 5.70 -10.31
CA PHE A 82 5.52 5.87 -10.13
C PHE A 82 4.73 5.80 -11.42
N ASN A 83 5.40 5.91 -12.57
CA ASN A 83 4.71 5.95 -13.85
C ASN A 83 3.91 4.65 -14.09
N GLY A 84 2.61 4.81 -14.32
CA GLY A 84 1.69 3.69 -14.55
C GLY A 84 1.31 2.88 -13.29
N LYS A 85 1.80 3.27 -12.12
CA LYS A 85 1.49 2.56 -10.87
C LYS A 85 0.23 3.10 -10.21
N ILE A 86 -0.47 2.26 -9.48
CA ILE A 86 -1.58 2.64 -8.62
C ILE A 86 -1.09 2.59 -7.17
N ILE A 87 -1.17 3.71 -6.49
CA ILE A 87 -0.83 3.83 -5.07
C ILE A 87 -2.13 3.99 -4.29
N ILE A 88 -2.41 3.06 -3.41
CA ILE A 88 -3.62 3.05 -2.58
C ILE A 88 -3.23 3.34 -1.14
N GLN A 89 -3.69 4.48 -0.62
CA GLN A 89 -3.43 4.89 0.75
C GLN A 89 -4.56 4.32 1.63
N MET A 90 -4.20 3.45 2.55
CA MET A 90 -5.15 2.67 3.35
C MET A 90 -5.35 3.23 4.76
N GLY A 91 -4.57 4.22 5.18
CA GLY A 91 -4.72 4.88 6.46
C GLY A 91 -5.69 6.06 6.40
N THR A 92 -5.92 6.70 7.55
CA THR A 92 -6.77 7.88 7.65
C THR A 92 -5.89 9.13 7.78
N ILE A 93 -6.01 10.05 6.82
CA ILE A 93 -5.32 11.34 6.82
C ILE A 93 -6.30 12.46 6.49
N ALA A 94 -5.88 13.71 6.71
CA ALA A 94 -6.73 14.86 6.41
C ALA A 94 -6.97 15.01 4.90
N PRO A 95 -8.16 15.52 4.48
CA PRO A 95 -8.48 15.64 3.05
C PRO A 95 -7.49 16.48 2.25
N ASN A 96 -6.98 17.58 2.81
CA ASN A 96 -5.97 18.41 2.14
C ASN A 96 -4.64 17.68 1.99
N GLU A 97 -4.25 16.86 2.96
CA GLU A 97 -3.05 16.03 2.88
C GLU A 97 -3.18 14.98 1.80
N SER A 98 -4.34 14.32 1.73
CA SER A 98 -4.63 13.33 0.69
C SER A 98 -4.60 13.95 -0.71
N ARG A 99 -5.19 15.14 -0.88
CA ARG A 99 -5.15 15.86 -2.16
C ARG A 99 -3.72 16.22 -2.56
N GLY A 100 -2.88 16.65 -1.61
CA GLY A 100 -1.48 16.96 -1.88
C GLY A 100 -0.70 15.74 -2.38
N ILE A 101 -0.93 14.58 -1.78
CA ILE A 101 -0.30 13.32 -2.21
C ILE A 101 -0.82 12.91 -3.59
N SER A 102 -2.12 13.03 -3.83
CA SER A 102 -2.72 12.74 -5.13
C SER A 102 -2.11 13.60 -6.23
N ASP A 103 -2.00 14.92 -6.01
CA ASP A 103 -1.41 15.84 -6.98
C ASP A 103 0.06 15.49 -7.26
N ARG A 104 0.81 15.16 -6.20
CA ARG A 104 2.21 14.75 -6.32
C ARG A 104 2.35 13.51 -7.21
N LEU A 105 1.57 12.48 -6.95
CA LEU A 105 1.66 11.21 -7.69
C LEU A 105 1.17 11.35 -9.12
N THR A 106 0.08 12.10 -9.34
CA THR A 106 -0.44 12.37 -10.68
C THR A 106 0.59 13.09 -11.55
N ALA A 107 1.31 14.07 -10.99
CA ALA A 107 2.37 14.77 -11.69
C ALA A 107 3.51 13.87 -12.12
N LEU A 108 3.70 12.73 -11.44
CA LEU A 108 4.73 11.73 -11.73
C LEU A 108 4.23 10.59 -12.63
N GLY A 109 3.02 10.69 -13.16
CA GLY A 109 2.44 9.65 -14.01
C GLY A 109 1.82 8.47 -13.26
N GLY A 110 1.71 8.56 -11.95
CA GLY A 110 1.05 7.58 -11.11
C GLY A 110 -0.45 7.87 -10.94
N ARG A 111 -1.15 6.91 -10.36
CA ARG A 111 -2.55 7.03 -9.97
C ARG A 111 -2.67 6.84 -8.48
N TYR A 112 -3.62 7.53 -7.86
CA TYR A 112 -3.79 7.52 -6.42
C TYR A 112 -5.24 7.26 -6.04
N LEU A 113 -5.43 6.34 -5.10
CA LEU A 113 -6.71 6.10 -4.45
C LEU A 113 -6.55 6.30 -2.94
N GLU A 114 -7.46 7.03 -2.34
CA GLU A 114 -7.63 7.08 -0.91
C GLU A 114 -8.65 6.02 -0.53
N CYS A 115 -8.26 5.07 0.33
CA CYS A 115 -9.09 3.92 0.64
C CYS A 115 -8.94 3.52 2.12
N PRO A 116 -9.29 4.42 3.06
CA PRO A 116 -9.28 4.05 4.46
C PRO A 116 -10.21 2.87 4.72
N VAL A 117 -9.79 1.98 5.61
CA VAL A 117 -10.53 0.77 5.92
C VAL A 117 -11.28 0.92 7.25
N LEU A 118 -12.51 0.40 7.29
CA LEU A 118 -13.29 0.24 8.51
C LEU A 118 -13.39 -1.26 8.81
N GLY A 119 -13.07 -1.62 10.05
CA GLY A 119 -13.11 -3.01 10.50
C GLY A 119 -11.98 -3.29 11.48
N SER A 120 -11.99 -4.47 12.04
CA SER A 120 -11.00 -4.95 12.99
C SER A 120 -10.06 -5.97 12.32
N LEU A 121 -9.06 -6.45 13.07
CA LEU A 121 -8.14 -7.48 12.58
C LEU A 121 -8.84 -8.77 12.12
N PRO A 122 -9.86 -9.31 12.85
CA PRO A 122 -10.60 -10.46 12.35
C PRO A 122 -11.24 -10.24 10.98
N GLU A 123 -11.85 -9.06 10.75
CA GLU A 123 -12.45 -8.73 9.47
C GLU A 123 -11.40 -8.58 8.36
N ALA A 124 -10.22 -8.01 8.67
CA ALA A 124 -9.13 -7.91 7.70
C ALA A 124 -8.67 -9.29 7.25
N ARG A 125 -8.53 -10.24 8.16
CA ARG A 125 -8.14 -11.62 7.85
C ARG A 125 -9.22 -12.39 7.11
N ALA A 126 -10.48 -12.19 7.46
CA ALA A 126 -11.61 -12.87 6.84
C ALA A 126 -12.04 -12.24 5.51
N GLY A 127 -11.71 -10.96 5.29
CA GLY A 127 -12.03 -10.23 4.08
C GLY A 127 -13.24 -9.30 4.11
N PRO A 128 -14.16 -9.32 5.12
CA PRO A 128 -15.34 -8.45 5.11
C PRO A 128 -15.00 -7.05 5.68
N LEU A 129 -14.01 -6.37 5.09
CA LEU A 129 -13.71 -4.98 5.44
C LEU A 129 -14.61 -4.02 4.66
N ILE A 130 -14.97 -2.92 5.30
CA ILE A 130 -15.61 -1.80 4.62
C ILE A 130 -14.52 -0.88 4.12
N LEU A 131 -14.49 -0.62 2.83
CA LEU A 131 -13.53 0.25 2.18
C LEU A 131 -14.24 1.55 1.78
N MET A 132 -13.64 2.68 2.16
CA MET A 132 -14.13 4.01 1.76
C MET A 132 -13.20 4.57 0.69
N ALA A 133 -13.41 4.18 -0.56
CA ALA A 133 -12.51 4.50 -1.64
C ALA A 133 -12.87 5.83 -2.32
N ALA A 134 -11.87 6.67 -2.58
CA ALA A 134 -12.01 7.92 -3.31
C ALA A 134 -10.82 8.09 -4.26
N GLY A 135 -11.12 8.48 -5.50
CA GLY A 135 -10.13 8.66 -6.55
C GLY A 135 -10.80 8.70 -7.92
N ASP A 136 -10.02 8.54 -8.99
CA ASP A 136 -10.57 8.45 -10.34
C ASP A 136 -11.33 7.13 -10.48
N ARG A 137 -12.54 7.20 -11.06
CA ARG A 137 -13.39 6.03 -11.25
C ARG A 137 -12.70 4.92 -12.03
N ALA A 138 -11.91 5.27 -13.02
CA ALA A 138 -11.20 4.29 -13.85
C ALA A 138 -10.27 3.38 -13.03
N ASP A 139 -9.82 3.85 -11.87
CA ASP A 139 -8.91 3.09 -11.01
C ASP A 139 -9.63 2.05 -10.15
N PHE A 140 -10.96 2.10 -10.05
CA PHE A 140 -11.76 1.11 -9.35
C PHE A 140 -12.17 -0.08 -10.23
N ASP A 141 -12.16 0.11 -11.52
CA ASP A 141 -12.55 -0.90 -12.51
C ASP A 141 -11.32 -1.70 -12.97
#